data_dae7df6331ffa90a537ec372bafc3d44
#
_entry.id   dae7df6331ffa90a537ec372bafc3d44
#
_cell.length_a   1.000
_cell.length_b   1.000
_cell.length_c   1.000
_cell.angle_alpha   90.00
_cell.angle_beta   90.00
_cell.angle_gamma   90.00
#
_symmetry.space_group_name_H-M   'P 1'
#
loop_
_entity.id
_entity.type
_entity.pdbx_description
1 polymer ?
#
loop_
_entity_poly.entity_id
_entity_poly.type
_entity_poly.pdbx_seq_one_letter_code
_entity_poly.pdbx_strand_id
1 'polypeptide(L)'
;KQFTLGGNGDAYGASTDSGFGWAYKADNGFAVSSNVVSKQNGTSNGLFTNQSKQSWATQAGYTTDQWSVSAILNQKYNGWTDGYYESAGHTPSSGVTNFSAVGLRTWWRPLETGSAVPSISLGYDTTSHDGAPEASNNSTAWFAGLTWQDMFQADDRIGVAFGQPTTNEDETVDPFAYELYYEFKANDSVTITPTVFGGTDRNGTAGDDIFGAVLQTTFNF
;
A
#
# COMPACT_ATOMS: atom_id res chain seq x y z
N LYS A 1 9.99 6.76 -4.89
CA LYS A 1 8.89 6.19 -5.73
C LYS A 1 9.02 4.70 -5.97
N GLN A 2 10.10 4.09 -5.54
CA GLN A 2 10.31 2.65 -5.65
C GLN A 2 9.70 1.91 -4.46
N PHE A 3 9.57 2.59 -3.33
CA PHE A 3 8.98 2.04 -2.13
C PHE A 3 7.47 2.26 -2.13
N THR A 4 6.72 1.18 -2.21
CA THR A 4 5.28 1.19 -2.04
C THR A 4 4.91 0.08 -1.07
N LEU A 5 4.12 0.40 -0.06
CA LEU A 5 3.42 -0.66 0.65
C LEU A 5 2.38 -1.24 -0.30
N GLY A 6 2.40 -2.56 -0.46
CA GLY A 6 1.29 -3.28 -1.03
C GLY A 6 0.09 -2.97 -0.16
N GLY A 7 -0.79 -2.08 -0.64
CA GLY A 7 -1.86 -1.57 0.20
C GLY A 7 -2.95 -2.59 0.43
N ASN A 8 -3.44 -2.67 1.62
CA ASN A 8 -4.69 -3.34 1.95
C ASN A 8 -5.91 -2.73 1.23
N GLY A 9 -5.67 -1.67 0.46
CA GLY A 9 -6.71 -0.96 -0.28
C GLY A 9 -7.07 -1.57 -1.62
N ASP A 10 -6.41 -2.62 -2.07
CA ASP A 10 -6.75 -3.26 -3.33
C ASP A 10 -7.95 -4.19 -3.17
N ALA A 11 -9.12 -3.69 -3.54
CA ALA A 11 -10.34 -4.49 -3.56
C ALA A 11 -10.38 -5.48 -4.73
N TYR A 12 -9.58 -5.24 -5.76
CA TYR A 12 -9.80 -5.90 -7.04
C TYR A 12 -8.92 -7.12 -7.25
N GLY A 13 -7.80 -7.22 -6.56
CA GLY A 13 -6.81 -8.25 -6.90
C GLY A 13 -6.32 -8.10 -8.34
N ALA A 14 -5.71 -9.14 -8.87
CA ALA A 14 -5.15 -9.16 -10.22
C ALA A 14 -6.13 -9.64 -11.31
N SER A 15 -7.42 -9.81 -11.02
CA SER A 15 -8.35 -10.45 -11.94
C SER A 15 -9.46 -9.53 -12.45
N THR A 16 -10.01 -9.87 -13.60
CA THR A 16 -11.11 -9.17 -14.25
C THR A 16 -12.48 -9.67 -13.75
N ASP A 17 -12.66 -9.66 -12.44
CA ASP A 17 -13.90 -10.13 -11.82
C ASP A 17 -15.03 -9.12 -11.98
N SER A 18 -16.25 -9.56 -11.78
CA SER A 18 -17.43 -8.72 -11.88
C SER A 18 -17.65 -7.91 -10.62
N GLY A 19 -17.94 -6.65 -10.77
CA GLY A 19 -18.18 -5.78 -9.62
C GLY A 19 -18.84 -4.47 -10.02
N PHE A 20 -19.12 -3.68 -9.02
CA PHE A 20 -19.56 -2.29 -9.17
C PHE A 20 -19.08 -1.46 -8.00
N GLY A 21 -19.12 -0.16 -8.18
CA GLY A 21 -18.77 0.77 -7.14
C GLY A 21 -19.37 2.14 -7.40
N TRP A 22 -19.25 2.95 -6.40
CA TRP A 22 -19.63 4.36 -6.45
C TRP A 22 -18.59 5.22 -5.74
N ALA A 23 -18.50 6.47 -6.12
CA ALA A 23 -17.64 7.45 -5.48
C ALA A 23 -18.38 8.79 -5.39
N TYR A 24 -18.16 9.50 -4.30
CA TYR A 24 -18.62 10.85 -4.09
C TYR A 24 -17.44 11.72 -3.66
N LYS A 25 -17.33 12.89 -4.25
CA LYS A 25 -16.35 13.91 -3.89
C LYS A 25 -17.07 15.24 -3.73
N ALA A 26 -16.91 15.84 -2.57
CA ALA A 26 -17.42 17.16 -2.26
C ALA A 26 -16.38 18.26 -2.55
N ASP A 27 -16.84 19.48 -2.82
CA ASP A 27 -15.97 20.62 -3.10
C ASP A 27 -15.12 21.05 -1.89
N ASN A 28 -15.55 20.68 -0.68
CA ASN A 28 -14.83 21.00 0.56
C ASN A 28 -13.64 20.06 0.85
N GLY A 29 -13.31 19.13 -0.05
CA GLY A 29 -12.20 18.19 0.11
C GLY A 29 -12.58 16.83 0.70
N PHE A 30 -13.83 16.61 1.13
CA PHE A 30 -14.31 15.30 1.56
C PHE A 30 -14.54 14.39 0.35
N ALA A 31 -14.13 13.13 0.47
CA ALA A 31 -14.42 12.11 -0.52
C ALA A 31 -14.73 10.77 0.15
N VAL A 32 -15.63 10.01 -0.46
CA VAL A 32 -15.96 8.66 -0.04
C VAL A 32 -16.23 7.79 -1.26
N SER A 33 -15.78 6.55 -1.22
CA SER A 33 -16.07 5.56 -2.25
C SER A 33 -16.31 4.20 -1.65
N SER A 34 -17.10 3.38 -2.35
CA SER A 34 -17.30 1.98 -1.98
C SER A 34 -17.37 1.13 -3.24
N ASN A 35 -16.69 -0.03 -3.20
CA ASN A 35 -16.59 -0.95 -4.31
C ASN A 35 -16.82 -2.38 -3.81
N VAL A 36 -17.51 -3.17 -4.62
CA VAL A 36 -17.66 -4.59 -4.40
C VAL A 36 -17.25 -5.36 -5.64
N VAL A 37 -16.49 -6.42 -5.46
CA VAL A 37 -16.05 -7.33 -6.53
C VAL A 37 -16.35 -8.75 -6.11
N SER A 38 -16.77 -9.58 -7.05
CA SER A 38 -17.08 -10.99 -6.85
C SER A 38 -16.34 -11.84 -7.87
N LYS A 39 -15.59 -12.83 -7.38
CA LYS A 39 -14.96 -13.86 -8.21
C LYS A 39 -15.97 -14.93 -8.52
N GLN A 40 -16.21 -15.15 -9.81
CA GLN A 40 -17.04 -16.25 -10.29
C GLN A 40 -16.16 -17.45 -10.61
N ASN A 41 -16.29 -18.51 -9.85
CA ASN A 41 -15.56 -19.76 -10.09
C ASN A 41 -16.30 -20.70 -11.06
N GLY A 42 -17.00 -20.17 -12.06
CA GLY A 42 -17.71 -20.98 -13.05
C GLY A 42 -18.91 -21.76 -12.52
N THR A 43 -19.35 -21.47 -11.31
CA THR A 43 -20.51 -22.10 -10.66
C THR A 43 -21.69 -21.12 -10.65
N SER A 44 -22.88 -21.61 -10.29
CA SER A 44 -24.12 -20.83 -10.19
C SER A 44 -24.12 -19.79 -9.04
N ASN A 45 -22.98 -19.51 -8.45
CA ASN A 45 -22.81 -18.61 -7.32
C ASN A 45 -22.77 -17.17 -7.80
N GLY A 46 -23.84 -16.44 -7.60
CA GLY A 46 -23.97 -15.05 -8.00
C GLY A 46 -23.38 -14.06 -6.98
N LEU A 47 -23.33 -12.81 -7.39
CA LEU A 47 -23.03 -11.67 -6.51
C LEU A 47 -23.94 -11.74 -5.25
N PHE A 48 -23.36 -11.42 -4.09
CA PHE A 48 -24.06 -11.39 -2.79
C PHE A 48 -24.62 -12.74 -2.30
N THR A 49 -24.16 -13.84 -2.84
CA THR A 49 -24.45 -15.15 -2.23
C THR A 49 -23.40 -15.51 -1.20
N ASN A 50 -23.75 -16.35 -0.23
CA ASN A 50 -22.83 -16.83 0.79
C ASN A 50 -21.78 -17.81 0.25
N GLN A 51 -21.76 -18.08 -1.03
CA GLN A 51 -20.83 -19.00 -1.69
C GLN A 51 -19.87 -18.27 -2.66
N SER A 52 -20.16 -17.05 -3.03
CA SER A 52 -19.26 -16.30 -3.91
C SER A 52 -18.12 -15.67 -3.12
N LYS A 53 -16.91 -15.78 -3.65
CA LYS A 53 -15.76 -15.04 -3.11
C LYS A 53 -15.99 -13.56 -3.40
N GLN A 54 -15.99 -12.75 -2.37
CA GLN A 54 -16.31 -11.32 -2.50
C GLN A 54 -15.27 -10.47 -1.78
N SER A 55 -14.99 -9.32 -2.34
CA SER A 55 -14.20 -8.26 -1.72
C SER A 55 -15.00 -6.96 -1.72
N TRP A 56 -15.11 -6.34 -0.58
CA TRP A 56 -15.80 -5.07 -0.38
C TRP A 56 -14.86 -4.07 0.25
N ALA A 57 -14.53 -3.00 -0.48
CA ALA A 57 -13.69 -1.92 0.01
C ALA A 57 -14.49 -0.62 0.13
N THR A 58 -14.41 0.03 1.28
CA THR A 58 -14.97 1.37 1.51
C THR A 58 -13.86 2.29 1.99
N GLN A 59 -13.68 3.40 1.30
CA GLN A 59 -12.68 4.41 1.63
C GLN A 59 -13.36 5.75 1.90
N ALA A 60 -12.90 6.45 2.92
CA ALA A 60 -13.26 7.84 3.16
C ALA A 60 -12.00 8.66 3.44
N GLY A 61 -12.01 9.91 3.02
CA GLY A 61 -10.87 10.80 3.23
C GLY A 61 -11.25 12.27 3.15
N TYR A 62 -10.34 13.08 3.65
CA TYR A 62 -10.41 14.51 3.57
C TYR A 62 -9.06 15.07 3.10
N THR A 63 -9.11 15.93 2.10
CA THR A 63 -7.91 16.49 1.46
C THR A 63 -8.02 18.00 1.37
N THR A 64 -6.96 18.66 1.77
CA THR A 64 -6.75 20.11 1.58
C THR A 64 -5.54 20.33 0.67
N ASP A 65 -5.17 21.58 0.45
CA ASP A 65 -3.96 21.91 -0.32
C ASP A 65 -2.68 21.45 0.39
N GLN A 66 -2.67 21.36 1.71
CA GLN A 66 -1.48 21.06 2.50
C GLN A 66 -1.45 19.68 3.15
N TRP A 67 -2.60 19.05 3.34
CA TRP A 67 -2.64 17.75 4.00
C TRP A 67 -3.84 16.92 3.54
N SER A 68 -3.71 15.63 3.73
CA SER A 68 -4.79 14.67 3.54
C SER A 68 -4.75 13.62 4.61
N VAL A 69 -5.92 13.12 4.97
CA VAL A 69 -6.09 11.92 5.77
C VAL A 69 -7.15 11.04 5.12
N SER A 70 -6.90 9.74 5.08
CA SER A 70 -7.87 8.78 4.58
C SER A 70 -7.80 7.46 5.35
N ALA A 71 -8.93 6.78 5.39
CA ALA A 71 -9.05 5.43 5.91
C ALA A 71 -9.77 4.56 4.89
N ILE A 72 -9.31 3.33 4.75
CA ILE A 72 -9.98 2.28 3.96
C ILE A 72 -10.29 1.10 4.86
N LEU A 73 -11.51 0.59 4.75
CA LEU A 73 -11.94 -0.69 5.29
C LEU A 73 -12.14 -1.64 4.13
N ASN A 74 -11.48 -2.77 4.15
CA ASN A 74 -11.65 -3.81 3.15
C ASN A 74 -12.05 -5.11 3.84
N GLN A 75 -13.14 -5.70 3.39
CA GLN A 75 -13.67 -6.97 3.88
C GLN A 75 -13.73 -7.97 2.75
N LYS A 76 -13.16 -9.15 2.96
CA LYS A 76 -13.14 -10.24 1.99
C LYS A 76 -13.77 -11.48 2.58
N TYR A 77 -14.55 -12.17 1.79
CA TYR A 77 -15.44 -13.25 2.23
C TYR A 77 -15.26 -14.51 1.40
N ASN A 78 -15.63 -15.63 2.01
CA ASN A 78 -15.74 -16.93 1.38
C ASN A 78 -14.43 -17.45 0.76
N GLY A 79 -13.31 -17.21 1.44
CA GLY A 79 -12.00 -17.66 0.99
C GLY A 79 -11.44 -16.87 -0.18
N TRP A 80 -11.79 -15.58 -0.29
CA TRP A 80 -11.06 -14.68 -1.17
C TRP A 80 -9.64 -14.54 -0.64
N THR A 81 -8.65 -14.95 -1.41
CA THR A 81 -7.24 -14.79 -1.10
C THR A 81 -6.56 -13.93 -2.15
N ASP A 82 -5.69 -13.05 -1.73
CA ASP A 82 -4.68 -12.42 -2.57
C ASP A 82 -3.43 -12.15 -1.72
N GLY A 83 -2.27 -12.04 -2.38
CA GLY A 83 -0.98 -11.92 -1.72
C GLY A 83 -0.75 -10.62 -0.92
N TYR A 84 -1.70 -9.69 -0.93
CA TYR A 84 -1.58 -8.44 -0.18
C TYR A 84 -1.90 -8.57 1.30
N TYR A 85 -2.55 -9.66 1.71
CA TYR A 85 -3.00 -9.88 3.09
C TYR A 85 -2.14 -10.88 3.83
N GLU A 86 -1.21 -11.49 3.12
CA GLU A 86 -0.28 -12.47 3.67
C GLU A 86 1.10 -11.83 3.74
N SER A 87 1.82 -12.08 4.81
CA SER A 87 3.23 -11.75 4.85
C SER A 87 4.02 -12.79 4.06
N ALA A 88 5.24 -12.44 3.67
CA ALA A 88 6.10 -13.38 2.97
C ALA A 88 6.56 -14.55 3.86
N GLY A 89 6.63 -14.34 5.17
CA GLY A 89 7.03 -15.34 6.16
C GLY A 89 5.87 -16.17 6.73
N HIS A 90 4.63 -15.76 6.46
CA HIS A 90 3.44 -16.42 6.99
C HIS A 90 2.34 -16.48 5.93
N THR A 91 1.89 -17.67 5.63
CA THR A 91 0.74 -17.92 4.75
C THR A 91 -0.37 -18.53 5.59
N PRO A 92 -1.57 -17.95 5.65
CA PRO A 92 -2.69 -18.53 6.36
C PRO A 92 -2.97 -19.96 5.89
N SER A 93 -3.20 -20.85 6.82
CA SER A 93 -3.51 -22.23 6.48
C SER A 93 -4.86 -22.37 5.76
N SER A 94 -5.08 -23.54 5.21
CA SER A 94 -6.36 -23.87 4.58
C SER A 94 -7.50 -23.81 5.60
N GLY A 95 -8.46 -22.92 5.41
CA GLY A 95 -9.59 -22.74 6.33
C GLY A 95 -9.93 -21.30 6.62
N VAL A 96 -9.06 -20.36 6.25
CA VAL A 96 -9.39 -18.94 6.30
C VAL A 96 -10.59 -18.66 5.42
N THR A 97 -11.63 -18.11 6.00
CA THR A 97 -12.88 -17.81 5.32
C THR A 97 -13.07 -16.35 5.03
N ASN A 98 -12.63 -15.48 5.92
CA ASN A 98 -12.81 -14.04 5.79
C ASN A 98 -11.56 -13.28 6.20
N PHE A 99 -11.39 -12.11 5.57
CA PHE A 99 -10.38 -11.13 5.91
C PHE A 99 -11.04 -9.79 6.21
N SER A 100 -10.49 -9.07 7.17
CA SER A 100 -10.84 -7.67 7.45
C SER A 100 -9.54 -6.86 7.52
N ALA A 101 -9.43 -5.85 6.69
CA ALA A 101 -8.25 -4.99 6.65
C ALA A 101 -8.63 -3.52 6.82
N VAL A 102 -7.81 -2.80 7.58
CA VAL A 102 -7.91 -1.34 7.75
C VAL A 102 -6.60 -0.73 7.31
N GLY A 103 -6.67 0.24 6.40
CA GLY A 103 -5.54 1.04 5.98
C GLY A 103 -5.75 2.51 6.33
N LEU A 104 -4.72 3.13 6.87
CA LEU A 104 -4.69 4.56 7.19
C LEU A 104 -3.58 5.22 6.39
N ARG A 105 -3.88 6.36 5.75
CA ARG A 105 -2.94 7.14 4.97
C ARG A 105 -3.08 8.61 5.32
N THR A 106 -1.95 9.27 5.48
CA THR A 106 -1.90 10.71 5.63
C THR A 106 -0.67 11.27 4.95
N TRP A 107 -0.80 12.49 4.46
CA TRP A 107 0.34 13.27 4.02
C TRP A 107 0.16 14.73 4.44
N TRP A 108 1.29 15.38 4.59
CA TRP A 108 1.40 16.82 4.79
C TRP A 108 2.50 17.38 3.89
N ARG A 109 2.32 18.59 3.37
CA ARG A 109 3.35 19.29 2.59
C ARG A 109 3.44 20.76 3.00
N PRO A 110 4.66 21.35 2.98
CA PRO A 110 4.83 22.79 3.19
C PRO A 110 4.18 23.56 2.03
N LEU A 111 3.88 24.83 2.26
CA LEU A 111 3.37 25.75 1.22
C LEU A 111 4.45 26.11 0.21
N GLU A 112 5.71 26.17 0.65
CA GLU A 112 6.84 26.55 -0.17
C GLU A 112 7.79 25.37 -0.38
N THR A 113 8.33 25.26 -1.58
CA THR A 113 9.39 24.32 -1.95
C THR A 113 10.78 24.99 -1.81
N GLY A 114 11.87 24.24 -2.01
CA GLY A 114 13.24 24.79 -1.89
C GLY A 114 13.66 25.05 -0.44
N SER A 115 12.95 24.49 0.53
CA SER A 115 13.25 24.64 1.96
C SER A 115 13.71 23.32 2.59
N ALA A 116 14.35 23.41 3.75
CA ALA A 116 14.76 22.22 4.53
C ALA A 116 13.57 21.41 5.10
N VAL A 117 12.35 21.93 4.98
CA VAL A 117 11.14 21.27 5.49
C VAL A 117 10.59 20.30 4.45
N PRO A 118 10.57 18.99 4.72
CA PRO A 118 10.05 18.01 3.77
C PRO A 118 8.52 17.94 3.78
N SER A 119 7.96 17.44 2.70
CA SER A 119 6.65 16.81 2.75
C SER A 119 6.74 15.48 3.49
N ILE A 120 5.72 15.13 4.25
CA ILE A 120 5.67 13.92 5.07
C ILE A 120 4.52 13.04 4.58
N SER A 121 4.76 11.74 4.43
CA SER A 121 3.74 10.75 4.14
C SER A 121 3.83 9.61 5.14
N LEU A 122 2.70 9.20 5.69
CA LEU A 122 2.61 8.09 6.63
C LEU A 122 1.52 7.12 6.18
N GLY A 123 1.77 5.85 6.41
CA GLY A 123 0.81 4.79 6.17
C GLY A 123 0.89 3.71 7.24
N TYR A 124 -0.27 3.15 7.56
CA TYR A 124 -0.41 2.01 8.45
C TYR A 124 -1.50 1.10 7.93
N ASP A 125 -1.23 -0.19 7.90
CA ASP A 125 -2.17 -1.23 7.51
C ASP A 125 -2.22 -2.30 8.59
N THR A 126 -3.43 -2.80 8.85
CA THR A 126 -3.62 -3.98 9.66
C THR A 126 -4.65 -4.88 8.98
N THR A 127 -4.40 -6.18 9.03
CA THR A 127 -5.29 -7.21 8.48
C THR A 127 -5.51 -8.27 9.53
N SER A 128 -6.76 -8.67 9.71
CA SER A 128 -7.13 -9.83 10.50
C SER A 128 -7.89 -10.82 9.62
N HIS A 129 -7.75 -12.10 9.90
CA HIS A 129 -8.52 -13.17 9.25
C HIS A 129 -9.11 -14.13 10.25
N ASP A 130 -10.19 -14.81 9.85
CA ASP A 130 -10.86 -15.80 10.69
C ASP A 130 -10.81 -17.19 10.04
N GLY A 131 -11.16 -18.20 10.81
CA GLY A 131 -11.23 -19.59 10.34
C GLY A 131 -9.90 -20.31 10.23
N ALA A 132 -8.79 -19.67 10.63
CA ALA A 132 -7.48 -20.31 10.67
C ALA A 132 -7.20 -20.93 12.05
N PRO A 133 -6.53 -22.08 12.10
CA PRO A 133 -6.11 -22.70 13.35
C PRO A 133 -4.84 -22.09 13.95
N GLU A 134 -4.29 -21.07 13.36
CA GLU A 134 -3.07 -20.39 13.79
C GLU A 134 -3.27 -19.62 15.11
N ALA A 135 -2.18 -19.40 15.82
CA ALA A 135 -2.19 -18.69 17.08
C ALA A 135 -2.47 -17.21 16.92
N SER A 136 -1.99 -16.59 15.82
CA SER A 136 -2.25 -15.19 15.50
C SER A 136 -2.92 -15.03 14.14
N ASN A 137 -3.94 -14.19 14.12
CA ASN A 137 -4.73 -13.87 12.95
C ASN A 137 -4.44 -12.47 12.41
N ASN A 138 -3.42 -11.79 12.93
CA ASN A 138 -3.15 -10.40 12.59
C ASN A 138 -1.84 -10.23 11.83
N SER A 139 -1.88 -9.36 10.83
CA SER A 139 -0.70 -8.86 10.14
C SER A 139 -0.74 -7.34 10.11
N THR A 140 0.42 -6.72 10.16
CA THR A 140 0.56 -5.27 10.13
C THR A 140 1.63 -4.84 9.14
N ALA A 141 1.53 -3.61 8.66
CA ALA A 141 2.53 -2.94 7.86
C ALA A 141 2.51 -1.44 8.15
N TRP A 142 3.64 -0.76 8.04
CA TRP A 142 3.67 0.69 8.13
C TRP A 142 4.80 1.30 7.30
N PHE A 143 4.67 2.55 6.93
CA PHE A 143 5.75 3.33 6.33
C PHE A 143 5.74 4.79 6.74
N ALA A 144 6.91 5.41 6.65
CA ALA A 144 7.11 6.84 6.68
C ALA A 144 7.93 7.28 5.46
N GLY A 145 7.54 8.37 4.84
CA GLY A 145 8.23 8.96 3.70
C GLY A 145 8.44 10.46 3.90
N LEU A 146 9.62 10.94 3.54
CA LEU A 146 9.99 12.35 3.53
C LEU A 146 10.39 12.72 2.11
N THR A 147 9.90 13.86 1.61
CA THR A 147 10.23 14.33 0.26
C THR A 147 10.52 15.83 0.28
N TRP A 148 11.67 16.20 -0.20
CA TRP A 148 12.07 17.59 -0.46
C TRP A 148 11.95 17.87 -1.96
N GLN A 149 11.49 19.05 -2.31
CA GLN A 149 11.37 19.52 -3.69
C GLN A 149 12.21 20.78 -3.88
N ASP A 150 12.72 20.96 -5.10
CA ASP A 150 13.46 22.17 -5.54
C ASP A 150 14.69 22.48 -4.67
N MET A 151 15.43 21.43 -4.23
CA MET A 151 16.55 21.60 -3.31
C MET A 151 17.83 22.02 -4.01
N PHE A 152 18.14 21.46 -5.17
CA PHE A 152 19.37 21.74 -5.91
C PHE A 152 19.08 22.36 -7.28
N GLN A 153 17.99 22.00 -7.90
CA GLN A 153 17.51 22.55 -9.16
C GLN A 153 15.99 22.54 -9.21
N ALA A 154 15.43 23.34 -10.11
CA ALA A 154 13.98 23.38 -10.28
C ALA A 154 13.41 22.00 -10.65
N ASP A 155 12.30 21.65 -10.03
CA ASP A 155 11.59 20.39 -10.21
C ASP A 155 12.33 19.12 -9.73
N ASP A 156 13.47 19.24 -9.05
CA ASP A 156 14.11 18.08 -8.46
C ASP A 156 13.38 17.57 -7.21
N ARG A 157 13.65 16.33 -6.84
CA ARG A 157 13.11 15.72 -5.62
C ARG A 157 14.12 14.80 -4.97
N ILE A 158 14.27 14.96 -3.66
CA ILE A 158 14.93 14.00 -2.80
C ILE A 158 13.86 13.29 -2.00
N GLY A 159 13.88 11.97 -1.96
CA GLY A 159 12.96 11.20 -1.13
C GLY A 159 13.68 10.18 -0.28
N VAL A 160 13.24 10.07 0.96
CA VAL A 160 13.61 9.00 1.89
C VAL A 160 12.32 8.31 2.31
N ALA A 161 12.28 7.00 2.21
CA ALA A 161 11.17 6.19 2.71
C ALA A 161 11.72 5.02 3.53
N PHE A 162 11.00 4.66 4.57
CA PHE A 162 11.31 3.51 5.39
C PHE A 162 10.05 2.96 6.05
N GLY A 163 10.09 1.70 6.42
CA GLY A 163 8.94 1.07 7.05
C GLY A 163 9.09 -0.44 7.20
N GLN A 164 8.05 -1.02 7.75
CA GLN A 164 7.91 -2.45 7.92
C GLN A 164 6.98 -2.99 6.85
N PRO A 165 7.44 -3.89 5.98
CA PRO A 165 6.57 -4.69 5.12
C PRO A 165 5.56 -5.48 5.91
N THR A 166 4.54 -6.01 5.25
CA THR A 166 3.51 -6.82 5.90
C THR A 166 4.14 -7.98 6.65
N THR A 167 3.88 -8.05 7.95
CA THR A 167 4.42 -9.04 8.88
C THR A 167 3.28 -9.56 9.74
N ASN A 168 3.21 -10.87 9.94
CA ASN A 168 2.25 -11.51 10.83
C ASN A 168 2.81 -11.56 12.25
N GLU A 169 1.96 -11.49 13.26
CA GLU A 169 2.35 -11.54 14.68
C GLU A 169 3.03 -12.86 15.10
N ASP A 170 2.83 -13.95 14.34
CA ASP A 170 3.51 -15.23 14.57
C ASP A 170 4.93 -15.29 13.98
N GLU A 171 5.34 -14.29 13.20
CA GLU A 171 6.70 -14.22 12.67
C GLU A 171 7.70 -13.88 13.78
N THR A 172 8.86 -14.51 13.70
CA THR A 172 9.90 -14.37 14.74
C THR A 172 10.83 -13.19 14.52
N VAL A 173 10.75 -12.54 13.37
CA VAL A 173 11.55 -11.40 12.99
C VAL A 173 10.69 -10.33 12.32
N ASP A 174 11.06 -9.08 12.52
CA ASP A 174 10.38 -7.93 11.94
C ASP A 174 11.18 -7.41 10.73
N PRO A 175 10.72 -7.62 9.50
CA PRO A 175 11.40 -7.09 8.33
C PRO A 175 11.35 -5.56 8.33
N PHE A 176 12.43 -4.96 7.87
CA PHE A 176 12.50 -3.51 7.69
C PHE A 176 12.99 -3.17 6.29
N ALA A 177 12.42 -2.17 5.66
CA ALA A 177 12.82 -1.72 4.33
C ALA A 177 13.06 -0.20 4.31
N TYR A 178 13.99 0.23 3.48
CA TYR A 178 14.29 1.64 3.30
C TYR A 178 14.71 1.95 1.87
N GLU A 179 14.49 3.19 1.46
CA GLU A 179 14.85 3.72 0.15
C GLU A 179 15.27 5.18 0.26
N LEU A 180 16.30 5.56 -0.51
CA LEU A 180 16.70 6.94 -0.76
C LEU A 180 16.80 7.13 -2.27
N TYR A 181 16.17 8.16 -2.80
CA TYR A 181 16.27 8.52 -4.20
C TYR A 181 16.50 10.02 -4.41
N TYR A 182 17.08 10.35 -5.56
CA TYR A 182 17.17 11.70 -6.08
C TYR A 182 16.63 11.71 -7.51
N GLU A 183 15.53 12.43 -7.74
CA GLU A 183 14.90 12.58 -9.06
C GLU A 183 15.20 13.95 -9.61
N PHE A 184 15.73 14.04 -10.82
CA PHE A 184 16.01 15.30 -11.48
C PHE A 184 15.77 15.24 -12.98
N LYS A 185 15.41 16.39 -13.56
CA LYS A 185 15.28 16.56 -15.00
C LYS A 185 16.65 16.84 -15.62
N ALA A 186 17.11 15.94 -16.50
CA ALA A 186 18.30 16.18 -17.30
C ALA A 186 17.99 17.16 -18.46
N ASN A 187 16.76 17.13 -18.96
CA ASN A 187 16.16 18.08 -19.92
C ASN A 187 14.63 17.91 -19.89
N ASP A 188 13.91 18.66 -20.76
CA ASP A 188 12.44 18.66 -20.80
C ASP A 188 11.82 17.27 -21.06
N SER A 189 12.56 16.39 -21.73
CA SER A 189 12.09 15.04 -22.10
C SER A 189 12.68 13.90 -21.27
N VAL A 190 13.69 14.17 -20.43
CA VAL A 190 14.42 13.10 -19.73
C VAL A 190 14.51 13.39 -18.24
N THR A 191 13.99 12.49 -17.45
CA THR A 191 14.13 12.48 -15.98
C THR A 191 15.01 11.30 -15.56
N ILE A 192 15.96 11.53 -14.67
CA ILE A 192 16.89 10.54 -14.14
C ILE A 192 16.67 10.40 -12.63
N THR A 193 16.57 9.16 -12.16
CA THR A 193 16.31 8.86 -10.74
C THR A 193 17.26 7.77 -10.23
N PRO A 194 18.48 8.12 -9.79
CA PRO A 194 19.29 7.21 -9.00
C PRO A 194 18.60 6.92 -7.66
N THR A 195 18.58 5.66 -7.30
CA THR A 195 17.92 5.15 -6.08
C THR A 195 18.83 4.11 -5.42
N VAL A 196 18.95 4.17 -4.11
CA VAL A 196 19.51 3.11 -3.28
C VAL A 196 18.43 2.61 -2.34
N PHE A 197 18.40 1.31 -2.12
CA PHE A 197 17.40 0.69 -1.25
C PHE A 197 17.99 -0.50 -0.51
N GLY A 198 17.37 -0.87 0.57
CA GLY A 198 17.74 -2.05 1.33
C GLY A 198 16.61 -2.55 2.21
N GLY A 199 16.84 -3.70 2.79
CA GLY A 199 15.93 -4.30 3.75
C GLY A 199 16.63 -5.36 4.55
N THR A 200 16.12 -5.59 5.76
CA THR A 200 16.60 -6.60 6.69
C THR A 200 15.52 -7.63 6.94
N ASP A 201 15.92 -8.84 7.29
CA ASP A 201 15.03 -9.94 7.69
C ASP A 201 13.89 -10.21 6.69
N ARG A 202 14.19 -10.11 5.40
CA ARG A 202 13.18 -10.27 4.35
C ARG A 202 12.52 -11.63 4.40
N ASN A 203 11.26 -11.67 3.98
CA ASN A 203 10.48 -12.89 3.89
C ASN A 203 10.36 -13.63 5.24
N GLY A 204 10.39 -12.90 6.36
CA GLY A 204 10.34 -13.51 7.69
C GLY A 204 11.55 -14.37 8.05
N THR A 205 12.70 -14.15 7.37
CA THR A 205 13.92 -14.94 7.57
C THR A 205 14.99 -14.06 8.20
N ALA A 206 15.43 -14.42 9.40
CA ALA A 206 16.46 -13.72 10.14
C ALA A 206 17.77 -13.65 9.34
N GLY A 207 18.29 -12.43 9.14
CA GLY A 207 19.54 -12.17 8.43
C GLY A 207 19.44 -12.29 6.91
N ASP A 208 18.24 -12.44 6.32
CA ASP A 208 18.07 -12.30 4.87
C ASP A 208 18.01 -10.81 4.49
N ASP A 209 19.19 -10.20 4.43
CA ASP A 209 19.36 -8.79 4.17
C ASP A 209 19.64 -8.53 2.69
N ILE A 210 19.16 -7.39 2.19
CA ILE A 210 19.45 -6.93 0.84
C ILE A 210 19.86 -5.47 0.84
N PHE A 211 20.78 -5.14 -0.04
CA PHE A 211 21.10 -3.78 -0.44
C PHE A 211 21.23 -3.73 -1.96
N GLY A 212 20.67 -2.70 -2.57
CA GLY A 212 20.71 -2.52 -4.03
C GLY A 212 20.67 -1.07 -4.44
N ALA A 213 20.99 -0.86 -5.72
CA ALA A 213 20.87 0.44 -6.37
C ALA A 213 20.21 0.27 -7.74
N VAL A 214 19.42 1.27 -8.14
CA VAL A 214 18.75 1.34 -9.44
C VAL A 214 18.99 2.72 -10.03
N LEU A 215 19.23 2.80 -11.32
CA LEU A 215 19.21 4.02 -12.09
C LEU A 215 18.01 3.96 -13.04
N GLN A 216 16.96 4.69 -12.73
CA GLN A 216 15.79 4.80 -13.59
C GLN A 216 15.94 6.01 -14.51
N THR A 217 15.64 5.83 -15.80
CA THR A 217 15.54 6.92 -16.76
C THR A 217 14.13 6.90 -17.36
N THR A 218 13.44 8.02 -17.28
CA THR A 218 12.10 8.22 -17.83
C THR A 218 12.16 9.16 -19.01
N PHE A 219 11.62 8.75 -20.15
CA PHE A 219 11.50 9.55 -21.34
C PHE A 219 10.05 10.00 -21.52
N ASN A 220 9.83 11.30 -21.74
CA ASN A 220 8.54 11.91 -22.04
C ASN A 220 8.54 12.41 -23.49
N PHE A 221 7.64 11.91 -24.31
CA PHE A 221 7.51 12.24 -25.73
C PHE A 221 6.26 13.05 -26.01
#